data_ce45943b20e5fd4a0c86d39d6ce91684
#
_entry.id   ce45943b20e5fd4a0c86d39d6ce91684
#
_cell.length_a   1.000
_cell.length_b   1.000
_cell.length_c   1.000
_cell.angle_alpha   90.00
_cell.angle_beta   90.00
_cell.angle_gamma   90.00
#
_symmetry.space_group_name_H-M   'P 1'
#
loop_
_entity.id
_entity.type
_entity.pdbx_description
1 polymer ?
#
loop_
_entity_poly.entity_id
_entity_poly.type
_entity_poly.pdbx_seq_one_letter_code
_entity_poly.pdbx_strand_id
1 'polypeptide(L)'
;PMPMDSQDSLSSCEGFVDDGLGRLIKPGYYLNPRDPSDGGNHNHKAFSVLLVPSLNPSISDTIWVGTANGINRGEIIRTREPGAGPGGTDLITRCIEWVHYRFPENGLSGNFVVGLAKQDWNNRTTIWAATMNADSQGETRGLSYSRDGGVTWKTTLLGERIYNVFAKDSLVLASSQSGLWKSFDGINWALFDPAIDRTFLSQSQILTDIVYTSVLDQRDTT
;
A
#
# COMPACT_ATOMS: atom_id res chain seq x y z
N PRO A 1 15.80 14.75 9.94
CA PRO A 1 14.59 13.96 10.14
C PRO A 1 13.55 14.89 10.73
N MET A 2 12.48 15.12 10.00
CA MET A 2 11.38 15.93 10.54
C MET A 2 10.65 15.11 11.59
N PRO A 3 10.28 15.71 12.71
CA PRO A 3 9.51 15.02 13.72
C PRO A 3 8.11 14.75 13.16
N MET A 4 7.87 13.52 12.75
CA MET A 4 6.56 13.09 12.27
C MET A 4 5.51 13.06 13.37
N ASP A 5 5.93 13.23 14.60
CA ASP A 5 5.12 13.05 15.81
C ASP A 5 4.38 14.30 16.26
N SER A 6 4.65 15.47 15.66
CA SER A 6 4.12 16.76 16.13
C SER A 6 3.12 17.40 15.18
N GLN A 7 2.68 16.67 14.16
CA GLN A 7 1.85 17.24 13.11
C GLN A 7 0.37 16.90 13.32
N ASP A 8 -0.41 17.91 13.58
CA ASP A 8 -1.86 17.82 13.66
C ASP A 8 -2.55 17.92 12.28
N SER A 9 -1.80 18.27 11.24
CA SER A 9 -2.32 18.44 9.88
C SER A 9 -1.97 17.24 8.99
N LEU A 10 -2.99 16.62 8.42
CA LEU A 10 -2.87 15.56 7.45
C LEU A 10 -2.46 16.04 6.07
N SER A 11 -2.71 17.30 5.77
CA SER A 11 -2.44 17.89 4.47
C SER A 11 -1.11 18.62 4.47
N SER A 12 -0.17 18.14 3.66
CA SER A 12 1.04 18.87 3.35
C SER A 12 0.82 19.92 2.26
N CYS A 13 -0.41 20.06 1.78
CA CYS A 13 -0.76 20.97 0.68
C CYS A 13 -1.09 22.38 1.14
N GLU A 14 -1.27 22.60 2.43
CA GLU A 14 -1.51 23.92 3.00
C GLU A 14 -0.20 24.57 3.47
N GLY A 15 -0.09 25.87 3.16
CA GLY A 15 0.98 26.73 3.63
C GLY A 15 2.36 26.47 3.01
N PHE A 16 3.08 27.55 2.83
CA PHE A 16 4.49 27.52 2.48
C PHE A 16 5.28 28.10 3.66
N VAL A 17 6.46 27.58 3.89
CA VAL A 17 7.43 28.15 4.81
C VAL A 17 8.68 28.55 4.04
N ASP A 18 9.30 29.67 4.43
CA ASP A 18 10.62 30.03 3.95
C ASP A 18 11.65 29.07 4.55
N ASP A 19 12.50 28.48 3.72
CA ASP A 19 13.57 27.57 4.16
C ASP A 19 14.78 28.30 4.80
N GLY A 20 14.67 29.61 5.03
CA GLY A 20 15.73 30.45 5.53
C GLY A 20 16.75 30.91 4.47
N LEU A 21 16.54 30.49 3.23
CA LEU A 21 17.33 30.86 2.06
C LEU A 21 16.50 31.63 1.03
N GLY A 22 15.33 32.11 1.43
CA GLY A 22 14.40 32.84 0.58
C GLY A 22 13.65 31.94 -0.42
N ARG A 23 13.61 30.62 -0.20
CA ARG A 23 12.82 29.71 -1.01
C ARG A 23 11.59 29.29 -0.24
N LEU A 24 10.44 29.37 -0.88
CA LEU A 24 9.20 28.87 -0.33
C LEU A 24 9.17 27.35 -0.53
N ILE A 25 9.18 26.63 0.55
CA ILE A 25 9.03 25.16 0.58
C ILE A 25 7.75 24.80 1.32
N LYS A 26 7.10 23.73 0.88
CA LYS A 26 6.07 23.12 1.71
C LYS A 26 6.72 22.27 2.79
N PRO A 27 6.27 22.39 4.03
CA PRO A 27 6.79 21.58 5.10
C PRO A 27 6.45 20.12 4.85
N GLY A 28 7.38 19.40 4.34
CA GLY A 28 7.49 17.95 4.32
C GLY A 28 6.31 17.11 3.85
N TYR A 29 6.62 15.86 3.59
CA TYR A 29 5.65 14.79 3.37
C TYR A 29 5.50 14.05 4.69
N TYR A 30 4.31 14.09 5.27
CA TYR A 30 4.02 13.37 6.50
C TYR A 30 3.04 12.25 6.22
N LEU A 31 3.29 11.08 6.79
CA LEU A 31 2.25 10.09 7.00
C LEU A 31 1.22 10.66 7.96
N ASN A 32 0.06 10.03 8.07
CA ASN A 32 -0.97 10.45 9.01
C ASN A 32 -0.39 10.73 10.38
N PRO A 33 -0.93 11.75 11.08
CA PRO A 33 -0.46 12.09 12.38
C PRO A 33 -0.55 10.91 13.32
N ARG A 34 0.27 10.98 14.32
CA ARG A 34 0.29 10.08 15.45
C ARG A 34 -1.11 9.90 16.01
N ASP A 35 -1.57 8.67 16.13
CA ASP A 35 -2.78 8.35 16.83
C ASP A 35 -2.50 8.32 18.35
N PRO A 36 -3.07 9.24 19.14
CA PRO A 36 -2.84 9.27 20.58
C PRO A 36 -3.31 7.99 21.28
N SER A 37 -4.27 7.26 20.69
CA SER A 37 -4.84 6.06 21.31
C SER A 37 -3.89 4.87 21.26
N ASP A 38 -2.96 4.83 20.32
CA ASP A 38 -1.97 3.76 20.18
C ASP A 38 -0.55 4.17 20.61
N GLY A 39 -0.43 5.30 21.33
CA GLY A 39 0.85 5.87 21.68
C GLY A 39 1.56 6.55 20.52
N GLY A 40 0.93 6.60 19.35
CA GLY A 40 1.32 7.44 18.24
C GLY A 40 2.53 6.99 17.43
N ASN A 41 3.08 5.82 17.64
CA ASN A 41 4.30 5.38 16.97
C ASN A 41 4.05 4.38 15.83
N HIS A 42 2.90 3.73 15.81
CA HIS A 42 2.65 2.59 14.94
C HIS A 42 2.48 3.03 13.48
N ASN A 43 1.88 4.18 13.25
CA ASN A 43 1.71 4.71 11.89
C ASN A 43 3.03 5.16 11.22
N HIS A 44 4.10 5.30 11.98
CA HIS A 44 5.43 5.63 11.46
C HIS A 44 6.27 4.38 11.11
N LYS A 45 5.78 3.20 11.40
CA LYS A 45 6.45 1.94 11.08
C LYS A 45 5.91 1.43 9.75
N ALA A 46 6.52 1.89 8.65
CA ALA A 46 6.18 1.47 7.31
C ALA A 46 6.87 0.14 6.95
N PHE A 47 6.10 -0.81 6.44
CA PHE A 47 6.56 -2.14 6.03
C PHE A 47 6.43 -2.38 4.54
N SER A 48 5.50 -1.68 3.89
CA SER A 48 5.23 -1.84 2.47
C SER A 48 4.88 -0.50 1.85
N VAL A 49 5.39 -0.27 0.64
CA VAL A 49 5.09 0.93 -0.15
C VAL A 49 4.70 0.49 -1.55
N LEU A 50 3.60 1.03 -2.05
CA LEU A 50 3.13 0.81 -3.40
C LEU A 50 2.87 2.16 -4.08
N LEU A 51 3.63 2.46 -5.13
CA LEU A 51 3.39 3.63 -5.97
C LEU A 51 2.47 3.23 -7.13
N VAL A 52 1.42 4.00 -7.31
CA VAL A 52 0.45 3.85 -8.40
C VAL A 52 0.49 5.11 -9.25
N PRO A 53 1.33 5.13 -10.30
CA PRO A 53 1.39 6.26 -11.20
C PRO A 53 0.11 6.35 -12.01
N SER A 54 -0.34 7.58 -12.26
CA SER A 54 -1.45 7.85 -13.15
C SER A 54 -0.94 7.95 -14.57
N LEU A 55 -1.60 7.25 -15.49
CA LEU A 55 -1.36 7.41 -16.93
C LEU A 55 -2.00 8.70 -17.49
N ASN A 56 -2.92 9.29 -16.75
CA ASN A 56 -3.57 10.54 -17.11
C ASN A 56 -2.89 11.69 -16.34
N PRO A 57 -2.26 12.67 -17.03
CA PRO A 57 -1.59 13.78 -16.37
C PRO A 57 -2.52 14.69 -15.56
N SER A 58 -3.83 14.60 -15.79
CA SER A 58 -4.84 15.33 -15.00
C SER A 58 -5.27 14.61 -13.73
N ILE A 59 -4.76 13.40 -13.50
CA ILE A 59 -5.04 12.60 -12.30
C ILE A 59 -3.73 12.46 -11.53
N SER A 60 -3.79 12.69 -10.24
CA SER A 60 -2.63 12.59 -9.35
C SER A 60 -2.11 11.15 -9.25
N ASP A 61 -0.79 11.00 -9.16
CA ASP A 61 -0.19 9.74 -8.73
C ASP A 61 -0.60 9.45 -7.28
N THR A 62 -0.75 8.19 -6.94
CA THR A 62 -1.04 7.79 -5.57
C THR A 62 0.08 6.93 -4.99
N ILE A 63 0.33 7.12 -3.70
CA ILE A 63 1.25 6.29 -2.92
C ILE A 63 0.47 5.63 -1.79
N TRP A 64 0.68 4.35 -1.61
CA TRP A 64 0.09 3.55 -0.55
C TRP A 64 1.18 3.08 0.38
N VAL A 65 0.98 3.26 1.67
CA VAL A 65 1.96 2.87 2.70
C VAL A 65 1.28 2.00 3.73
N GLY A 66 1.69 0.74 3.78
CA GLY A 66 1.28 -0.22 4.81
C GLY A 66 2.12 -0.01 6.06
N THR A 67 1.47 0.15 7.20
CA THR A 67 2.10 0.45 8.48
C THR A 67 1.67 -0.53 9.56
N ALA A 68 2.17 -0.36 10.79
CA ALA A 68 1.67 -1.08 11.95
C ALA A 68 0.33 -0.53 12.48
N ASN A 69 -0.21 0.52 11.85
CA ASN A 69 -1.53 1.10 12.18
C ASN A 69 -2.36 1.34 10.92
N GLY A 70 -2.53 0.32 10.10
CA GLY A 70 -3.34 0.40 8.89
C GLY A 70 -2.59 0.86 7.64
N ILE A 71 -3.33 1.45 6.72
CA ILE A 71 -2.85 1.88 5.41
C ILE A 71 -3.02 3.39 5.28
N ASN A 72 -1.98 4.07 4.82
CA ASN A 72 -2.07 5.46 4.41
C ASN A 72 -2.05 5.51 2.87
N ARG A 73 -3.04 6.16 2.29
CA ARG A 73 -3.09 6.49 0.86
C ARG A 73 -2.79 7.97 0.70
N GLY A 74 -1.71 8.28 0.01
CA GLY A 74 -1.34 9.65 -0.34
C GLY A 74 -1.67 9.96 -1.79
N GLU A 75 -2.28 11.10 -2.03
CA GLU A 75 -2.47 11.66 -3.36
C GLU A 75 -1.39 12.70 -3.61
N ILE A 76 -0.55 12.48 -4.64
CA ILE A 76 0.58 13.36 -4.96
C ILE A 76 0.09 14.49 -5.86
N ILE A 77 -0.22 15.61 -5.26
CA ILE A 77 -0.71 16.80 -5.96
C ILE A 77 0.46 17.62 -6.48
N ARG A 78 0.35 18.02 -7.74
CA ARG A 78 1.31 18.90 -8.40
C ARG A 78 0.57 20.13 -8.89
N THR A 79 0.95 21.29 -8.38
CA THR A 79 0.43 22.57 -8.85
C THR A 79 1.53 23.38 -9.52
N ARG A 80 1.16 24.14 -10.55
CA ARG A 80 2.03 25.08 -11.24
C ARG A 80 1.36 26.46 -11.22
N GLU A 81 2.03 27.42 -10.59
CA GLU A 81 1.58 28.82 -10.56
C GLU A 81 2.53 29.65 -11.43
N PRO A 82 2.10 30.07 -12.62
CA PRO A 82 2.94 30.83 -13.52
C PRO A 82 3.36 32.18 -12.91
N GLY A 83 4.65 32.47 -12.95
CA GLY A 83 5.20 33.74 -12.47
C GLY A 83 5.23 33.96 -10.97
N ALA A 84 4.78 32.98 -10.18
CA ALA A 84 4.74 33.11 -8.72
C ALA A 84 6.08 32.76 -8.02
N GLY A 85 7.05 32.24 -8.76
CA GLY A 85 8.37 31.91 -8.26
C GLY A 85 9.34 33.09 -8.29
N PRO A 86 10.52 32.94 -7.64
CA PRO A 86 11.56 33.97 -7.60
C PRO A 86 11.96 34.44 -9.03
N GLY A 87 12.03 35.73 -9.22
CA GLY A 87 12.38 36.30 -10.51
C GLY A 87 11.33 36.16 -11.62
N GLY A 88 10.07 35.88 -11.27
CA GLY A 88 8.97 35.68 -12.22
C GLY A 88 8.97 34.30 -12.89
N THR A 89 9.68 33.34 -12.32
CA THR A 89 9.62 31.94 -12.77
C THR A 89 8.34 31.25 -12.28
N ASP A 90 8.03 30.10 -12.84
CA ASP A 90 6.88 29.33 -12.38
C ASP A 90 7.18 28.68 -11.01
N LEU A 91 6.23 28.78 -10.11
CA LEU A 91 6.28 28.05 -8.86
C LEU A 91 5.64 26.66 -9.04
N ILE A 92 6.45 25.61 -8.92
CA ILE A 92 5.98 24.24 -8.96
C ILE A 92 5.95 23.69 -7.53
N THR A 93 4.75 23.38 -7.09
CA THR A 93 4.53 22.78 -5.78
C THR A 93 4.21 21.31 -5.89
N ARG A 94 4.75 20.52 -4.97
CA ARG A 94 4.38 19.12 -4.77
C ARG A 94 4.01 18.94 -3.32
N CYS A 95 2.88 18.31 -3.09
CA CYS A 95 2.43 17.96 -1.75
C CYS A 95 1.72 16.62 -1.78
N ILE A 96 1.48 16.03 -0.63
CA ILE A 96 0.71 14.79 -0.53
C ILE A 96 -0.45 15.03 0.43
N GLU A 97 -1.65 14.73 -0.03
CA GLU A 97 -2.82 14.64 0.82
C GLU A 97 -3.02 13.19 1.24
N TRP A 98 -3.10 12.95 2.54
CA TRP A 98 -3.17 11.62 3.11
C TRP A 98 -4.58 11.29 3.58
N VAL A 99 -4.99 10.03 3.30
CA VAL A 99 -6.16 9.38 3.88
C VAL A 99 -5.70 8.12 4.60
N HIS A 100 -6.21 7.89 5.80
CA HIS A 100 -5.87 6.74 6.63
C HIS A 100 -7.02 5.74 6.67
N TYR A 101 -6.70 4.47 6.44
CA TYR A 101 -7.63 3.35 6.51
C TYR A 101 -7.16 2.35 7.56
N ARG A 102 -8.07 1.92 8.42
CA ARG A 102 -7.76 1.00 9.51
C ARG A 102 -8.92 0.08 9.88
N PHE A 103 -8.62 -0.94 10.67
CA PHE A 103 -9.61 -1.74 11.37
C PHE A 103 -10.11 -0.98 12.61
N PRO A 104 -11.40 -1.06 12.97
CA PRO A 104 -12.47 -1.73 12.21
C PRO A 104 -13.14 -0.82 11.17
N GLU A 105 -12.85 0.47 11.16
CA GLU A 105 -13.63 1.52 10.51
C GLU A 105 -13.77 1.29 8.99
N ASN A 106 -12.72 0.81 8.35
CA ASN A 106 -12.70 0.63 6.90
C ASN A 106 -12.83 -0.83 6.46
N GLY A 107 -12.90 -1.78 7.40
CA GLY A 107 -13.08 -3.20 7.11
C GLY A 107 -11.81 -3.98 6.80
N LEU A 108 -10.62 -3.44 7.14
CA LEU A 108 -9.38 -4.22 7.19
C LEU A 108 -9.53 -5.38 8.18
N SER A 109 -8.84 -6.49 7.97
CA SER A 109 -8.85 -7.58 8.95
C SER A 109 -8.00 -7.29 10.18
N GLY A 110 -6.96 -6.47 10.01
CA GLY A 110 -6.06 -6.05 11.08
C GLY A 110 -5.21 -4.86 10.63
N ASN A 111 -4.59 -4.18 11.58
CA ASN A 111 -3.87 -2.93 11.35
C ASN A 111 -2.39 -3.11 10.99
N PHE A 112 -1.82 -4.30 11.16
CA PHE A 112 -0.43 -4.54 10.81
C PHE A 112 -0.32 -4.96 9.34
N VAL A 113 0.03 -4.00 8.45
CA VAL A 113 0.02 -4.18 7.00
C VAL A 113 1.44 -4.36 6.49
N VAL A 114 1.77 -5.58 6.07
CA VAL A 114 3.15 -5.98 5.71
C VAL A 114 3.42 -6.05 4.21
N GLY A 115 2.38 -6.16 3.40
CA GLY A 115 2.51 -6.26 1.95
C GLY A 115 1.37 -5.55 1.23
N LEU A 116 1.69 -4.89 0.12
CA LEU A 116 0.73 -4.21 -0.74
C LEU A 116 0.98 -4.60 -2.20
N ALA A 117 -0.08 -4.81 -2.97
CA ALA A 117 -0.01 -4.98 -4.42
C ALA A 117 -1.20 -4.33 -5.11
N LYS A 118 -0.97 -3.86 -6.35
CA LYS A 118 -2.02 -3.41 -7.25
C LYS A 118 -2.28 -4.48 -8.31
N GLN A 119 -3.52 -4.68 -8.64
CA GLN A 119 -3.98 -5.51 -9.75
C GLN A 119 -4.91 -4.70 -10.66
N ASP A 120 -4.58 -4.65 -11.93
CA ASP A 120 -5.49 -4.14 -12.95
C ASP A 120 -5.94 -5.34 -13.80
N TRP A 121 -7.22 -5.71 -13.69
CA TRP A 121 -7.79 -6.82 -14.42
C TRP A 121 -9.28 -6.60 -14.71
N ASN A 122 -9.72 -6.90 -15.92
CA ASN A 122 -11.12 -6.75 -16.36
C ASN A 122 -11.70 -5.36 -16.06
N ASN A 123 -10.97 -4.30 -16.45
CA ASN A 123 -11.35 -2.89 -16.23
C ASN A 123 -11.59 -2.54 -14.75
N ARG A 124 -10.97 -3.27 -13.86
CA ARG A 124 -11.05 -3.08 -12.42
C ARG A 124 -9.67 -2.99 -11.81
N THR A 125 -9.47 -1.98 -11.00
CA THR A 125 -8.30 -1.88 -10.11
C THR A 125 -8.65 -2.47 -8.76
N THR A 126 -7.80 -3.35 -8.26
CA THR A 126 -7.87 -3.90 -6.90
C THR A 126 -6.57 -3.59 -6.19
N ILE A 127 -6.65 -3.05 -4.99
CA ILE A 127 -5.51 -2.93 -4.07
C ILE A 127 -5.61 -4.08 -3.07
N TRP A 128 -4.55 -4.85 -2.99
CA TRP A 128 -4.37 -5.98 -2.08
C TRP A 128 -3.48 -5.59 -0.92
N ALA A 129 -3.81 -6.06 0.28
CA ALA A 129 -3.07 -5.80 1.49
C ALA A 129 -2.94 -7.07 2.34
N ALA A 130 -1.71 -7.51 2.55
CA ALA A 130 -1.41 -8.56 3.52
C ALA A 130 -1.49 -7.94 4.92
N THR A 131 -2.52 -8.34 5.68
CA THR A 131 -2.86 -7.77 6.98
C THR A 131 -2.68 -8.78 8.10
N MET A 132 -2.14 -8.32 9.21
CA MET A 132 -2.03 -9.08 10.45
C MET A 132 -2.66 -8.30 11.59
N ASN A 133 -2.98 -9.01 12.67
CA ASN A 133 -3.41 -8.37 13.89
C ASN A 133 -2.26 -7.57 14.52
N ALA A 134 -2.55 -6.37 14.98
CA ALA A 134 -1.71 -5.56 15.85
C ALA A 134 -2.21 -5.68 17.30
N ASP A 135 -2.77 -4.61 17.84
CA ASP A 135 -3.07 -4.54 19.27
C ASP A 135 -4.57 -4.34 19.57
N SER A 136 -5.40 -4.09 18.56
CA SER A 136 -6.82 -3.82 18.78
C SER A 136 -7.62 -5.11 18.96
N GLN A 137 -8.56 -5.08 19.89
CA GLN A 137 -9.46 -6.20 20.11
C GLN A 137 -10.32 -6.47 18.88
N GLY A 138 -10.40 -7.75 18.49
CA GLY A 138 -11.16 -8.17 17.31
C GLY A 138 -10.38 -8.15 16.01
N GLU A 139 -9.15 -7.62 15.99
CA GLU A 139 -8.28 -7.77 14.85
C GLU A 139 -7.98 -9.23 14.56
N THR A 140 -7.91 -9.53 13.28
CA THR A 140 -7.50 -10.83 12.77
C THR A 140 -6.36 -10.66 11.77
N ARG A 141 -6.18 -11.63 10.91
CA ARG A 141 -5.18 -11.65 9.84
C ARG A 141 -5.78 -12.23 8.58
N GLY A 142 -5.18 -11.94 7.44
CA GLY A 142 -5.64 -12.43 6.16
C GLY A 142 -5.15 -11.57 5.00
N LEU A 143 -5.78 -11.73 3.87
CA LEU A 143 -5.57 -10.88 2.71
C LEU A 143 -6.76 -9.95 2.53
N SER A 144 -6.57 -8.67 2.84
CA SER A 144 -7.59 -7.64 2.63
C SER A 144 -7.48 -7.08 1.22
N TYR A 145 -8.61 -6.66 0.64
CA TYR A 145 -8.62 -6.03 -0.67
C TYR A 145 -9.67 -4.93 -0.77
N SER A 146 -9.36 -3.91 -1.56
CA SER A 146 -10.27 -2.82 -1.92
C SER A 146 -10.40 -2.71 -3.44
N ARG A 147 -11.61 -2.38 -3.89
CA ARG A 147 -11.95 -2.16 -5.32
C ARG A 147 -12.52 -0.77 -5.58
N ASP A 148 -12.50 0.09 -4.58
CA ASP A 148 -13.07 1.43 -4.58
C ASP A 148 -12.06 2.50 -4.11
N GLY A 149 -10.77 2.23 -4.34
CA GLY A 149 -9.71 3.18 -3.98
C GLY A 149 -9.42 3.25 -2.48
N GLY A 150 -9.77 2.22 -1.71
CA GLY A 150 -9.50 2.14 -0.28
C GLY A 150 -10.67 2.52 0.62
N VAL A 151 -11.79 2.99 0.04
CA VAL A 151 -12.95 3.42 0.83
C VAL A 151 -13.53 2.26 1.65
N THR A 152 -13.64 1.09 1.01
CA THR A 152 -14.05 -0.13 1.72
C THR A 152 -13.07 -1.27 1.46
N TRP A 153 -12.86 -2.09 2.47
CA TRP A 153 -12.01 -3.27 2.42
C TRP A 153 -12.84 -4.53 2.72
N LYS A 154 -12.48 -5.60 2.05
CA LYS A 154 -13.00 -6.95 2.30
C LYS A 154 -11.83 -7.88 2.54
N THR A 155 -12.04 -8.96 3.28
CA THR A 155 -10.99 -9.92 3.59
C THR A 155 -11.30 -11.27 2.95
N THR A 156 -10.27 -11.86 2.38
CA THR A 156 -10.20 -13.26 1.95
C THR A 156 -9.03 -13.94 2.68
N LEU A 157 -8.93 -15.27 2.62
CA LEU A 157 -7.92 -16.03 3.39
C LEU A 157 -7.91 -15.63 4.88
N LEU A 158 -9.11 -15.41 5.45
CA LEU A 158 -9.25 -14.98 6.83
C LEU A 158 -8.63 -16.02 7.79
N GLY A 159 -7.81 -15.54 8.71
CA GLY A 159 -7.07 -16.37 9.66
C GLY A 159 -5.69 -16.79 9.17
N GLU A 160 -5.41 -16.71 7.86
CA GLU A 160 -4.11 -17.04 7.31
C GLU A 160 -3.08 -15.93 7.55
N ARG A 161 -1.87 -16.30 7.90
CA ARG A 161 -0.77 -15.34 8.08
C ARG A 161 -0.09 -15.11 6.74
N ILE A 162 -0.43 -14.00 6.10
CA ILE A 162 0.12 -13.60 4.81
C ILE A 162 1.31 -12.65 5.04
N TYR A 163 2.43 -12.95 4.40
CA TYR A 163 3.66 -12.15 4.49
C TYR A 163 3.84 -11.21 3.31
N ASN A 164 3.37 -11.62 2.13
CA ASN A 164 3.48 -10.84 0.91
C ASN A 164 2.34 -11.17 -0.05
N VAL A 165 2.04 -10.26 -0.94
CA VAL A 165 1.09 -10.45 -2.03
C VAL A 165 1.69 -9.97 -3.34
N PHE A 166 1.52 -10.76 -4.39
CA PHE A 166 1.83 -10.41 -5.77
C PHE A 166 0.56 -10.53 -6.61
N ALA A 167 0.34 -9.58 -7.51
CA ALA A 167 -0.81 -9.62 -8.40
C ALA A 167 -0.44 -9.13 -9.80
N LYS A 168 -0.85 -9.89 -10.81
CA LYS A 168 -0.67 -9.52 -12.22
C LYS A 168 -1.77 -10.17 -13.06
N ASP A 169 -2.39 -9.41 -13.94
CA ASP A 169 -3.52 -9.86 -14.75
C ASP A 169 -4.60 -10.55 -13.88
N SER A 170 -5.01 -11.76 -14.20
CA SER A 170 -5.96 -12.51 -13.36
C SER A 170 -5.32 -13.15 -12.12
N LEU A 171 -4.00 -13.36 -12.12
CA LEU A 171 -3.31 -14.12 -11.09
C LEU A 171 -3.04 -13.26 -9.85
N VAL A 172 -3.37 -13.79 -8.69
CA VAL A 172 -2.95 -13.28 -7.38
C VAL A 172 -2.26 -14.40 -6.62
N LEU A 173 -1.07 -14.10 -6.10
CA LEU A 173 -0.28 -15.00 -5.26
C LEU A 173 -0.20 -14.40 -3.85
N ALA A 174 -0.46 -15.21 -2.83
CA ALA A 174 -0.31 -14.81 -1.44
C ALA A 174 0.67 -15.75 -0.74
N SER A 175 1.82 -15.19 -0.36
CA SER A 175 2.88 -15.90 0.34
C SER A 175 2.56 -15.97 1.82
N SER A 176 2.51 -17.17 2.40
CA SER A 176 1.98 -17.36 3.73
C SER A 176 2.74 -18.37 4.58
N GLN A 177 2.30 -18.49 5.82
CA GLN A 177 2.78 -19.49 6.77
C GLN A 177 2.47 -20.92 6.32
N SER A 178 1.34 -21.13 5.61
CA SER A 178 0.88 -22.43 5.17
C SER A 178 1.31 -22.77 3.73
N GLY A 179 2.06 -21.89 3.08
CA GLY A 179 2.52 -22.07 1.72
C GLY A 179 2.23 -20.90 0.80
N LEU A 180 2.25 -21.15 -0.51
CA LEU A 180 1.92 -20.18 -1.54
C LEU A 180 0.47 -20.41 -2.00
N TRP A 181 -0.40 -19.47 -1.69
CA TRP A 181 -1.77 -19.45 -2.19
C TRP A 181 -1.84 -18.78 -3.55
N LYS A 182 -2.65 -19.33 -4.44
CA LYS A 182 -2.96 -18.76 -5.75
C LYS A 182 -4.46 -18.59 -5.94
N SER A 183 -4.85 -17.55 -6.64
CA SER A 183 -6.22 -17.29 -7.08
C SER A 183 -6.22 -16.60 -8.44
N PHE A 184 -7.25 -16.88 -9.25
CA PHE A 184 -7.49 -16.20 -10.53
C PHE A 184 -8.70 -15.27 -10.51
N ASP A 185 -9.43 -15.22 -9.41
CA ASP A 185 -10.62 -14.37 -9.22
C ASP A 185 -10.57 -13.55 -7.91
N GLY A 186 -9.58 -13.84 -7.06
CA GLY A 186 -9.41 -13.22 -5.75
C GLY A 186 -10.41 -13.68 -4.68
N ILE A 187 -11.18 -14.73 -4.97
CA ILE A 187 -12.23 -15.29 -4.09
C ILE A 187 -11.94 -16.74 -3.79
N ASN A 188 -11.70 -17.53 -4.86
CA ASN A 188 -11.38 -18.95 -4.76
C ASN A 188 -9.86 -19.12 -4.70
N TRP A 189 -9.39 -19.75 -3.65
CA TRP A 189 -7.97 -19.92 -3.37
C TRP A 189 -7.59 -21.39 -3.32
N ALA A 190 -6.43 -21.70 -3.87
CA ALA A 190 -5.79 -23.02 -3.76
C ALA A 190 -4.32 -22.85 -3.40
N LEU A 191 -3.76 -23.79 -2.65
CA LEU A 191 -2.32 -23.86 -2.47
C LEU A 191 -1.64 -24.18 -3.81
N PHE A 192 -0.50 -23.54 -4.03
CA PHE A 192 0.35 -23.85 -5.15
C PHE A 192 0.90 -25.28 -4.98
N ASP A 193 0.66 -26.13 -5.97
CA ASP A 193 1.19 -27.49 -6.02
C ASP A 193 2.28 -27.55 -7.10
N PRO A 194 3.55 -27.74 -6.72
CA PRO A 194 4.64 -27.83 -7.69
C PRO A 194 4.46 -28.98 -8.71
N ALA A 195 3.71 -30.01 -8.38
CA ALA A 195 3.46 -31.14 -9.29
C ALA A 195 2.46 -30.77 -10.41
N ILE A 196 1.52 -29.85 -10.11
CA ILE A 196 0.46 -29.46 -11.04
C ILE A 196 0.78 -28.11 -11.70
N ASP A 197 1.29 -27.17 -10.92
CA ASP A 197 1.43 -25.76 -11.31
C ASP A 197 2.73 -25.44 -12.04
N ARG A 198 3.68 -26.37 -12.04
CA ARG A 198 4.92 -26.19 -12.81
C ARG A 198 4.63 -26.35 -14.30
N THR A 199 4.94 -25.33 -15.06
CA THR A 199 4.88 -25.43 -16.53
C THR A 199 6.24 -25.71 -17.16
N PHE A 200 7.35 -25.37 -16.53
CA PHE A 200 8.68 -25.38 -17.17
C PHE A 200 9.86 -25.89 -16.33
N LEU A 201 9.69 -26.09 -15.03
CA LEU A 201 10.81 -26.51 -14.17
C LEU A 201 10.53 -27.90 -13.60
N SER A 202 11.14 -28.91 -14.21
CA SER A 202 11.00 -30.32 -13.81
C SER A 202 11.53 -30.66 -12.41
N GLN A 203 12.15 -29.73 -11.71
CA GLN A 203 12.86 -29.98 -10.45
C GLN A 203 12.66 -28.91 -9.37
N SER A 204 11.77 -27.93 -9.55
CA SER A 204 11.48 -26.99 -8.48
C SER A 204 10.67 -27.65 -7.37
N GLN A 205 11.23 -27.71 -6.18
CA GLN A 205 10.54 -28.14 -4.97
C GLN A 205 10.41 -26.96 -4.05
N ILE A 206 9.21 -26.72 -3.55
CA ILE A 206 9.03 -25.89 -2.36
C ILE A 206 9.40 -26.79 -1.19
N LEU A 207 10.56 -26.51 -0.58
CA LEU A 207 11.12 -27.36 0.47
C LEU A 207 10.57 -27.04 1.86
N THR A 208 9.74 -26.02 1.99
CA THR A 208 9.15 -25.59 3.27
C THR A 208 7.70 -25.20 3.06
N ASP A 209 6.89 -25.36 4.10
CA ASP A 209 5.50 -24.89 4.09
C ASP A 209 5.39 -23.36 4.17
N ILE A 210 6.44 -22.69 4.61
CA ILE A 210 6.44 -21.24 4.78
C ILE A 210 7.02 -20.56 3.55
N VAL A 211 6.24 -19.67 2.95
CA VAL A 211 6.65 -18.83 1.81
C VAL A 211 6.56 -17.37 2.23
N TYR A 212 7.67 -16.64 2.20
CA TYR A 212 7.74 -15.24 2.62
C TYR A 212 7.45 -14.26 1.49
N THR A 213 7.85 -14.60 0.27
CA THR A 213 7.65 -13.75 -0.90
C THR A 213 7.57 -14.57 -2.17
N SER A 214 6.88 -14.06 -3.16
CA SER A 214 6.76 -14.63 -4.49
C SER A 214 6.73 -13.53 -5.54
N VAL A 215 7.20 -13.86 -6.74
CA VAL A 215 7.15 -13.00 -7.91
C VAL A 215 7.05 -13.88 -9.15
N LEU A 216 6.33 -13.40 -10.16
CA LEU A 216 6.29 -14.04 -11.46
C LEU A 216 7.48 -13.57 -12.31
N ASP A 217 8.25 -14.50 -12.86
CA ASP A 217 9.26 -14.17 -13.87
C ASP A 217 8.56 -13.74 -15.16
N GLN A 218 8.79 -12.52 -15.58
CA GLN A 218 8.14 -11.94 -16.77
C GLN A 218 8.83 -12.33 -18.09
N ARG A 219 9.95 -13.03 -18.04
CA ARG A 219 10.71 -13.41 -19.26
C ARG A 219 10.05 -14.58 -20.01
N ASP A 220 9.21 -15.35 -19.36
CA ASP A 220 8.56 -16.56 -19.92
C ASP A 220 7.09 -16.33 -20.33
N THR A 221 6.72 -15.13 -20.72
CA THR A 221 5.37 -14.85 -21.26
C THR A 221 5.34 -14.94 -22.79
N THR A 222 5.97 -15.97 -23.39
CA THR A 222 5.80 -16.30 -24.81
C THR A 222 4.83 -17.45 -24.98
#